data_29d4fc4f0f813ad756fa093bcff92b49
#
_entry.id   29d4fc4f0f813ad756fa093bcff92b49
#
_cell.length_a   1.000
_cell.length_b   1.000
_cell.length_c   1.000
_cell.angle_alpha   90.00
_cell.angle_beta   90.00
_cell.angle_gamma   90.00
#
_symmetry.space_group_name_H-M   'P 1'
#
loop_
_entity.id
_entity.type
_entity.pdbx_description
1 polymer ?
#
loop_
_entity_poly.entity_id
_entity_poly.type
_entity_poly.pdbx_seq_one_letter_code
_entity_poly.pdbx_strand_id
1 'polypeptide(L)'
;MPDRSGSTTRFPISRRVFMAGSGAFLLLRPSSASRAADEKVTFIFIADVHACRMGAGLSPNCQQEGKTDANLLRHIRALNDLEYKHWPEVIDGNPTGLANAGKLIGRPRGVVVGGDMTDDGGGQTAERDEGTQILQFSHRYREGTGPDMVHVPVYSGLGNHDLDQDGRPPDTEWYRDELRDYVRFNHENSVFFKPPVPAANFDPLSDCYSWDWGPLHLVQLHRFGGDTRKGAVSALPWLKQDLATNAANGKPVVLFQHYGWDPFSTERWDPAKSTFDDTGHGKPHWWTQQEQQALLDTITGANVIGIFHGHEHDTPMIYRTGNIDLFKPIASFKGGFALAELEAKRFSVVLGQAFDEFGGVKFTNAFQKASS
;
A
#
# COMPACT_ATOMS: atom_id res chain seq x y z
N MET A 1 -17.02 -32.23 -57.17
CA MET A 1 -15.98 -33.22 -57.53
C MET A 1 -14.70 -32.47 -57.89
N PRO A 2 -13.53 -32.83 -57.38
CA PRO A 2 -13.15 -34.13 -56.82
C PRO A 2 -12.63 -34.08 -55.36
N ASP A 3 -12.73 -35.24 -54.81
CA ASP A 3 -12.19 -35.85 -53.63
C ASP A 3 -10.63 -35.85 -53.58
N ARG A 4 -10.05 -35.62 -52.41
CA ARG A 4 -8.70 -36.08 -52.07
C ARG A 4 -8.58 -36.47 -50.62
N SER A 5 -8.64 -37.77 -50.42
CA SER A 5 -8.18 -38.49 -49.24
C SER A 5 -6.69 -38.28 -49.00
N GLY A 6 -6.27 -37.93 -47.77
CA GLY A 6 -4.89 -37.78 -47.34
C GLY A 6 -4.63 -38.55 -46.05
N SER A 7 -3.91 -39.62 -46.20
CA SER A 7 -3.39 -40.64 -45.27
C SER A 7 -2.81 -40.07 -43.95
N THR A 8 -3.23 -40.67 -42.83
CA THR A 8 -2.62 -40.53 -41.54
C THR A 8 -1.52 -41.56 -41.32
N THR A 9 -0.28 -41.11 -41.25
CA THR A 9 0.85 -41.92 -40.80
C THR A 9 1.06 -41.78 -39.30
N ARG A 10 0.78 -42.87 -38.57
CA ARG A 10 1.13 -43.01 -37.15
C ARG A 10 2.58 -43.46 -37.01
N PHE A 11 3.39 -42.73 -36.24
CA PHE A 11 4.69 -43.20 -35.78
C PHE A 11 4.57 -43.84 -34.40
N PRO A 12 5.18 -45.02 -34.15
CA PRO A 12 5.18 -45.65 -32.85
C PRO A 12 6.33 -45.07 -31.97
N ILE A 13 5.98 -44.61 -30.78
CA ILE A 13 6.98 -44.20 -29.76
C ILE A 13 7.38 -45.46 -28.96
N SER A 14 8.61 -45.86 -29.11
CA SER A 14 9.27 -46.94 -28.36
C SER A 14 9.49 -46.55 -26.91
N ARG A 15 8.94 -47.33 -25.98
CA ARG A 15 9.28 -47.25 -24.52
C ARG A 15 10.67 -47.87 -24.30
N ARG A 16 11.62 -47.04 -23.93
CA ARG A 16 12.86 -47.49 -23.26
C ARG A 16 12.73 -47.26 -21.77
N VAL A 17 12.67 -48.37 -21.03
CA VAL A 17 12.82 -48.46 -19.60
C VAL A 17 14.27 -48.17 -19.27
N PHE A 18 14.49 -47.17 -18.43
CA PHE A 18 15.81 -46.97 -17.78
C PHE A 18 15.63 -47.24 -16.28
N MET A 19 16.09 -48.39 -15.83
CA MET A 19 16.39 -48.62 -14.42
C MET A 19 17.77 -48.06 -14.13
N ALA A 20 17.89 -47.19 -13.17
CA ALA A 20 19.15 -46.80 -12.60
C ALA A 20 19.00 -46.53 -11.09
N GLY A 21 19.81 -47.17 -10.40
CA GLY A 21 20.18 -47.36 -9.03
C GLY A 21 19.86 -46.29 -7.99
N SER A 22 19.35 -46.80 -6.87
CA SER A 22 19.18 -46.12 -5.59
C SER A 22 20.52 -45.81 -4.97
N GLY A 23 20.96 -44.57 -5.04
CA GLY A 23 22.02 -44.01 -4.20
C GLY A 23 21.38 -42.92 -3.31
N ALA A 24 21.07 -43.26 -2.06
CA ALA A 24 20.61 -42.32 -1.07
C ALA A 24 21.78 -41.43 -0.63
N PHE A 25 21.95 -40.27 -1.29
CA PHE A 25 22.73 -39.17 -0.74
C PHE A 25 21.79 -38.33 0.16
N LEU A 26 21.89 -38.55 1.47
CA LEU A 26 21.38 -37.65 2.49
C LEU A 26 22.19 -36.34 2.41
N LEU A 27 21.78 -35.44 1.52
CA LEU A 27 22.17 -34.05 1.61
C LEU A 27 21.38 -33.46 2.79
N LEU A 28 22.04 -33.32 3.92
CA LEU A 28 21.63 -32.43 5.01
C LEU A 28 21.51 -31.04 4.41
N ARG A 29 20.29 -30.66 4.02
CA ARG A 29 19.96 -29.25 3.71
C ARG A 29 20.07 -28.52 5.05
N PRO A 30 20.91 -27.49 5.18
CA PRO A 30 20.83 -26.60 6.33
C PRO A 30 19.42 -26.04 6.39
N SER A 31 18.80 -26.08 7.56
CA SER A 31 17.44 -25.65 7.80
C SER A 31 17.30 -24.20 7.32
N SER A 32 16.40 -23.98 6.36
CA SER A 32 16.05 -22.65 5.84
C SER A 32 15.48 -21.71 6.91
N ALA A 33 15.16 -22.20 8.09
CA ALA A 33 14.59 -21.44 9.19
C ALA A 33 15.55 -20.42 9.83
N SER A 34 16.87 -20.67 9.82
CA SER A 34 17.85 -19.73 10.43
C SER A 34 18.17 -18.53 9.52
N ARG A 35 17.96 -18.67 8.21
CA ARG A 35 18.27 -17.61 7.24
C ARG A 35 17.15 -16.57 7.10
N ALA A 36 15.92 -16.93 7.44
CA ALA A 36 14.77 -16.01 7.36
C ALA A 36 14.72 -14.98 8.51
N ALA A 37 15.33 -15.31 9.66
CA ALA A 37 15.28 -14.45 10.84
C ALA A 37 16.23 -13.23 10.77
N ASP A 38 17.24 -13.28 9.89
CA ASP A 38 18.23 -12.19 9.72
C ASP A 38 18.02 -11.38 8.43
N GLU A 39 16.94 -11.64 7.71
CA GLU A 39 16.65 -10.91 6.47
C GLU A 39 16.19 -9.49 6.78
N LYS A 40 16.95 -8.51 6.28
CA LYS A 40 16.59 -7.10 6.33
C LYS A 40 15.45 -6.83 5.35
N VAL A 41 14.37 -6.21 5.82
CA VAL A 41 13.22 -5.76 5.01
C VAL A 41 13.07 -4.26 5.17
N THR A 42 13.31 -3.52 4.11
CA THR A 42 13.10 -2.06 4.04
C THR A 42 11.97 -1.78 3.05
N PHE A 43 11.03 -0.90 3.40
CA PHE A 43 9.94 -0.49 2.53
C PHE A 43 9.56 0.98 2.73
N ILE A 44 8.85 1.52 1.76
CA ILE A 44 8.31 2.87 1.79
C ILE A 44 6.79 2.79 1.88
N PHE A 45 6.20 3.61 2.74
CA PHE A 45 4.76 3.85 2.77
C PHE A 45 4.46 5.29 2.35
N ILE A 46 3.43 5.44 1.53
CA ILE A 46 2.88 6.72 1.07
C ILE A 46 1.36 6.68 1.14
N ALA A 47 0.71 7.82 1.25
CA ALA A 47 -0.74 7.96 1.16
C ALA A 47 -1.09 9.33 0.58
N ASP A 48 -2.36 9.52 0.21
CA ASP A 48 -2.85 10.83 -0.21
C ASP A 48 -2.04 11.37 -1.41
N VAL A 49 -1.94 10.58 -2.47
CA VAL A 49 -1.28 10.99 -3.71
C VAL A 49 -2.11 12.04 -4.44
N HIS A 50 -3.45 11.88 -4.39
CA HIS A 50 -4.39 12.78 -5.02
C HIS A 50 -3.99 13.16 -6.45
N ALA A 51 -3.76 12.16 -7.31
CA ALA A 51 -3.60 12.42 -8.73
C ALA A 51 -4.84 13.20 -9.22
N CYS A 52 -4.63 14.39 -9.75
CA CYS A 52 -5.69 15.38 -9.96
C CYS A 52 -5.70 15.95 -11.38
N ARG A 53 -5.20 15.20 -12.34
CA ARG A 53 -5.24 15.59 -13.74
C ARG A 53 -6.64 15.35 -14.32
N MET A 54 -7.15 16.33 -15.04
CA MET A 54 -8.39 16.21 -15.81
C MET A 54 -8.07 16.35 -17.31
N GLY A 55 -8.95 15.90 -18.19
CA GLY A 55 -8.74 15.97 -19.65
C GLY A 55 -8.41 17.37 -20.16
N ALA A 56 -9.00 18.40 -19.56
CA ALA A 56 -8.71 19.81 -19.84
C ALA A 56 -7.52 20.38 -19.04
N GLY A 57 -6.78 19.57 -18.28
CA GLY A 57 -5.73 20.02 -17.37
C GLY A 57 -6.10 19.85 -15.90
N LEU A 58 -5.36 20.53 -15.01
CA LEU A 58 -5.67 20.52 -13.58
C LEU A 58 -6.90 21.35 -13.28
N SER A 59 -7.76 20.87 -12.37
CA SER A 59 -8.80 21.71 -11.81
C SER A 59 -8.17 22.87 -11.02
N PRO A 60 -8.85 24.03 -10.91
CA PRO A 60 -8.33 25.15 -10.11
C PRO A 60 -8.02 24.78 -8.66
N ASN A 61 -8.86 23.97 -8.04
CA ASN A 61 -8.67 23.53 -6.66
C ASN A 61 -7.42 22.66 -6.51
N CYS A 62 -7.19 21.73 -7.42
CA CYS A 62 -6.00 20.89 -7.40
C CYS A 62 -4.71 21.70 -7.47
N GLN A 63 -4.69 22.73 -8.31
CA GLN A 63 -3.53 23.61 -8.42
C GLN A 63 -3.31 24.45 -7.14
N GLN A 64 -4.39 24.99 -6.56
CA GLN A 64 -4.33 25.77 -5.32
C GLN A 64 -3.85 24.93 -4.14
N GLU A 65 -4.25 23.65 -4.08
CA GLU A 65 -3.86 22.71 -3.02
C GLU A 65 -2.49 22.09 -3.26
N GLY A 66 -1.87 22.31 -4.41
CA GLY A 66 -0.57 21.74 -4.75
C GLY A 66 -0.64 20.29 -5.25
N LYS A 67 -1.80 19.78 -5.61
CA LYS A 67 -2.00 18.45 -6.20
C LYS A 67 -1.59 18.47 -7.70
N THR A 68 -0.33 18.74 -7.96
CA THR A 68 0.20 18.95 -9.31
C THR A 68 1.17 17.84 -9.72
N ASP A 69 1.27 17.58 -11.02
CA ASP A 69 2.22 16.60 -11.57
C ASP A 69 3.68 16.94 -11.20
N ALA A 70 4.02 18.21 -11.12
CA ALA A 70 5.34 18.65 -10.68
C ALA A 70 5.67 18.21 -9.24
N ASN A 71 4.69 18.29 -8.34
CA ASN A 71 4.84 17.81 -6.96
C ASN A 71 4.94 16.28 -6.90
N LEU A 72 4.17 15.55 -7.71
CA LEU A 72 4.28 14.10 -7.81
C LEU A 72 5.64 13.66 -8.37
N LEU A 73 6.15 14.33 -9.39
CA LEU A 73 7.49 14.07 -9.95
C LEU A 73 8.60 14.34 -8.91
N ARG A 74 8.51 15.45 -8.17
CA ARG A 74 9.43 15.73 -7.06
C ARG A 74 9.41 14.61 -6.04
N HIS A 75 8.23 14.15 -5.64
CA HIS A 75 8.06 13.04 -4.70
C HIS A 75 8.71 11.75 -5.20
N ILE A 76 8.44 11.35 -6.45
CA ILE A 76 9.00 10.16 -7.07
C ILE A 76 10.53 10.19 -7.10
N ARG A 77 11.13 11.33 -7.48
CA ARG A 77 12.58 11.50 -7.45
C ARG A 77 13.14 11.27 -6.04
N ALA A 78 12.49 11.86 -5.04
CA ALA A 78 12.89 11.65 -3.64
C ALA A 78 12.79 10.17 -3.22
N LEU A 79 11.70 9.46 -3.59
CA LEU A 79 11.54 8.04 -3.28
C LEU A 79 12.61 7.18 -3.94
N ASN A 80 12.92 7.45 -5.22
CA ASN A 80 13.94 6.71 -5.96
C ASN A 80 15.35 6.95 -5.40
N ASP A 81 15.61 8.13 -4.86
CA ASP A 81 16.90 8.50 -4.29
C ASP A 81 17.11 7.98 -2.88
N LEU A 82 16.06 7.51 -2.19
CA LEU A 82 16.19 6.99 -0.81
C LEU A 82 17.20 5.86 -0.71
N GLU A 83 17.32 5.00 -1.70
CA GLU A 83 18.26 3.88 -1.67
C GLU A 83 19.73 4.30 -1.53
N TYR A 84 20.07 5.53 -1.93
CA TYR A 84 21.42 6.12 -1.85
C TYR A 84 21.63 7.02 -0.63
N LYS A 85 20.60 7.21 0.18
CA LYS A 85 20.65 8.03 1.39
C LYS A 85 20.95 7.18 2.62
N HIS A 86 21.26 7.85 3.72
CA HIS A 86 21.53 7.23 5.01
C HIS A 86 20.37 7.47 5.97
N TRP A 87 20.15 6.54 6.85
CA TRP A 87 19.24 6.72 7.98
C TRP A 87 19.70 7.93 8.79
N PRO A 88 18.80 8.85 9.20
CA PRO A 88 19.18 10.07 9.87
C PRO A 88 19.79 9.80 11.24
N GLU A 89 20.93 10.39 11.51
CA GLU A 89 21.55 10.41 12.84
C GLU A 89 20.89 11.44 13.75
N VAL A 90 20.45 12.56 13.14
CA VAL A 90 19.88 13.73 13.82
C VAL A 90 18.65 14.21 13.08
N ILE A 91 17.60 14.59 13.81
CA ILE A 91 16.42 15.29 13.30
C ILE A 91 16.21 16.54 14.15
N ASP A 92 16.14 17.71 13.50
CA ASP A 92 15.99 19.03 14.13
C ASP A 92 16.95 19.25 15.33
N GLY A 93 18.21 18.82 15.16
CA GLY A 93 19.27 18.97 16.17
C GLY A 93 19.31 17.88 17.26
N ASN A 94 18.34 16.95 17.27
CA ASN A 94 18.28 15.90 18.28
C ASN A 94 18.70 14.55 17.69
N PRO A 95 19.53 13.75 18.40
CA PRO A 95 19.87 12.39 17.98
C PRO A 95 18.60 11.54 17.81
N THR A 96 18.52 10.75 16.73
CA THR A 96 17.36 9.90 16.46
C THR A 96 17.27 8.66 17.35
N GLY A 97 18.40 8.21 17.89
CA GLY A 97 18.47 6.97 18.67
C GLY A 97 18.28 5.68 17.87
N LEU A 98 18.21 5.76 16.53
CA LEU A 98 18.06 4.60 15.68
C LEU A 98 19.33 3.75 15.67
N ALA A 99 19.23 2.43 15.79
CA ALA A 99 20.37 1.54 15.72
C ALA A 99 20.98 1.43 14.30
N ASN A 100 20.23 1.84 13.29
CA ASN A 100 20.67 1.94 11.91
C ASN A 100 21.05 3.38 11.50
N ALA A 101 21.09 4.34 12.44
CA ALA A 101 21.53 5.71 12.16
C ALA A 101 22.89 5.73 11.45
N GLY A 102 23.02 6.56 10.43
CA GLY A 102 24.22 6.67 9.60
C GLY A 102 24.48 5.52 8.63
N LYS A 103 23.69 4.44 8.67
CA LYS A 103 23.80 3.33 7.69
C LYS A 103 23.07 3.68 6.40
N LEU A 104 23.55 3.13 5.29
CA LEU A 104 22.85 3.23 4.00
C LEU A 104 21.47 2.60 4.09
N ILE A 105 20.44 3.27 3.58
CA ILE A 105 19.07 2.76 3.53
C ILE A 105 19.03 1.50 2.64
N GLY A 106 19.64 1.60 1.45
CA GLY A 106 19.61 0.53 0.45
C GLY A 106 18.25 0.46 -0.25
N ARG A 107 18.15 -0.46 -1.21
CA ARG A 107 16.96 -0.58 -2.06
C ARG A 107 15.75 -1.09 -1.27
N PRO A 108 14.63 -0.34 -1.21
CA PRO A 108 13.40 -0.82 -0.60
C PRO A 108 12.80 -2.00 -1.38
N ARG A 109 12.06 -2.87 -0.70
CA ARG A 109 11.30 -3.98 -1.32
C ARG A 109 10.13 -3.49 -2.16
N GLY A 110 9.59 -2.33 -1.84
CA GLY A 110 8.48 -1.72 -2.56
C GLY A 110 7.99 -0.45 -1.90
N VAL A 111 7.05 0.19 -2.58
CA VAL A 111 6.23 1.29 -2.07
C VAL A 111 4.83 0.75 -1.81
N VAL A 112 4.29 1.02 -0.62
CA VAL A 112 2.90 0.69 -0.27
C VAL A 112 2.10 1.98 -0.22
N VAL A 113 0.96 2.00 -0.91
CA VAL A 113 0.05 3.16 -1.00
C VAL A 113 -1.12 2.95 -0.05
N GLY A 114 -1.29 3.83 0.92
CA GLY A 114 -2.34 3.78 1.95
C GLY A 114 -3.66 4.44 1.55
N GLY A 115 -3.94 4.55 0.26
CA GLY A 115 -5.19 5.13 -0.24
C GLY A 115 -5.05 6.54 -0.80
N ASP A 116 -6.17 7.05 -1.33
CA ASP A 116 -6.29 8.32 -2.03
C ASP A 116 -5.26 8.45 -3.16
N MET A 117 -5.30 7.44 -4.05
CA MET A 117 -4.50 7.44 -5.28
C MET A 117 -4.91 8.57 -6.20
N THR A 118 -6.22 8.82 -6.26
CA THR A 118 -6.85 9.86 -7.08
C THR A 118 -7.53 10.90 -6.20
N ASP A 119 -7.79 12.09 -6.74
CA ASP A 119 -8.49 13.14 -6.02
C ASP A 119 -10.00 12.87 -5.93
N ASP A 120 -10.58 12.34 -7.00
CA ASP A 120 -11.99 12.01 -7.06
C ASP A 120 -12.32 10.97 -8.17
N GLY A 121 -11.41 10.05 -8.39
CA GLY A 121 -11.54 8.99 -9.39
C GLY A 121 -11.37 9.48 -10.82
N GLY A 122 -12.36 10.08 -11.38
CA GLY A 122 -12.35 10.67 -12.72
C GLY A 122 -12.58 12.17 -12.71
N GLY A 123 -12.86 12.73 -11.54
CA GLY A 123 -13.19 14.13 -11.39
C GLY A 123 -14.69 14.42 -11.52
N GLN A 124 -15.07 15.59 -11.06
CA GLN A 124 -16.48 16.05 -11.06
C GLN A 124 -17.07 16.18 -12.47
N THR A 125 -16.22 16.38 -13.43
CA THR A 125 -16.58 16.65 -14.82
C THR A 125 -15.93 15.66 -15.77
N ALA A 126 -15.25 14.64 -15.26
CA ALA A 126 -14.58 13.66 -16.10
C ALA A 126 -15.62 12.92 -16.93
N GLU A 127 -15.43 12.98 -18.22
CA GLU A 127 -16.04 12.01 -19.11
C GLU A 127 -15.41 10.65 -18.82
N ARG A 128 -16.20 9.61 -18.90
CA ARG A 128 -15.79 8.25 -18.58
C ARG A 128 -14.51 7.78 -19.30
N ASP A 129 -14.32 8.28 -20.50
CA ASP A 129 -13.18 7.93 -21.36
C ASP A 129 -11.87 8.63 -20.95
N GLU A 130 -11.93 9.58 -20.05
CA GLU A 130 -10.75 10.37 -19.71
C GLU A 130 -9.83 9.65 -18.75
N GLY A 131 -10.33 8.87 -17.78
CA GLY A 131 -9.55 8.04 -16.85
C GLY A 131 -8.27 8.72 -16.33
N THR A 132 -8.20 10.04 -16.45
CA THR A 132 -6.94 10.80 -16.45
C THR A 132 -6.28 10.82 -15.09
N GLN A 133 -7.03 10.75 -14.01
CA GLN A 133 -6.46 10.72 -12.66
C GLN A 133 -5.82 9.37 -12.37
N ILE A 134 -6.50 8.26 -12.67
CA ILE A 134 -5.90 6.93 -12.50
C ILE A 134 -4.76 6.69 -13.48
N LEU A 135 -4.82 7.23 -14.70
CA LEU A 135 -3.71 7.17 -15.64
C LEU A 135 -2.51 7.98 -15.15
N GLN A 136 -2.71 9.17 -14.59
CA GLN A 136 -1.63 9.95 -13.97
C GLN A 136 -0.99 9.18 -12.82
N PHE A 137 -1.81 8.62 -11.92
CA PHE A 137 -1.31 7.77 -10.84
C PHE A 137 -0.49 6.60 -11.39
N SER A 138 -1.08 5.80 -12.29
CA SER A 138 -0.44 4.60 -12.83
C SER A 138 0.81 4.88 -13.66
N HIS A 139 0.90 6.05 -14.29
CA HIS A 139 2.10 6.46 -15.02
C HIS A 139 3.25 6.90 -14.10
N ARG A 140 2.95 7.26 -12.85
CA ARG A 140 3.91 7.76 -11.87
C ARG A 140 4.26 6.70 -10.82
N TYR A 141 3.24 6.06 -10.26
CA TYR A 141 3.35 5.13 -9.12
C TYR A 141 3.13 3.68 -9.56
N ARG A 142 3.97 3.21 -10.47
CA ARG A 142 4.18 1.79 -10.78
C ARG A 142 5.67 1.55 -11.00
N GLU A 143 6.11 0.31 -10.85
CA GLU A 143 7.50 -0.04 -11.12
C GLU A 143 7.86 0.23 -12.59
N GLY A 144 8.94 0.97 -12.80
CA GLY A 144 9.44 1.33 -14.10
C GLY A 144 10.88 1.83 -14.05
N THR A 145 11.29 2.50 -15.13
CA THR A 145 12.61 3.08 -15.27
C THR A 145 12.52 4.55 -15.68
N GLY A 146 13.58 5.31 -15.39
CA GLY A 146 13.62 6.74 -15.71
C GLY A 146 13.16 7.63 -14.56
N PRO A 147 13.24 8.96 -14.72
CA PRO A 147 13.05 9.91 -13.62
C PRO A 147 11.58 10.12 -13.22
N ASP A 148 10.64 9.61 -14.01
CA ASP A 148 9.22 9.93 -13.90
C ASP A 148 8.37 8.80 -13.32
N MET A 149 9.01 7.69 -12.96
CA MET A 149 8.36 6.49 -12.41
C MET A 149 9.10 6.00 -11.16
N VAL A 150 8.37 5.35 -10.29
CA VAL A 150 8.95 4.64 -9.14
C VAL A 150 9.77 3.44 -9.63
N HIS A 151 10.94 3.18 -9.02
CA HIS A 151 11.87 2.13 -9.45
C HIS A 151 11.70 0.79 -8.72
N VAL A 152 10.72 0.68 -7.86
CA VAL A 152 10.41 -0.52 -7.07
C VAL A 152 8.94 -0.89 -7.20
N PRO A 153 8.53 -2.14 -6.92
CA PRO A 153 7.13 -2.56 -6.94
C PRO A 153 6.23 -1.66 -6.10
N VAL A 154 5.02 -1.35 -6.60
CA VAL A 154 4.04 -0.50 -5.92
C VAL A 154 2.81 -1.32 -5.57
N TYR A 155 2.49 -1.34 -4.28
CA TYR A 155 1.35 -2.05 -3.68
C TYR A 155 0.22 -1.05 -3.43
N SER A 156 -0.79 -1.06 -4.29
CA SER A 156 -1.86 -0.06 -4.32
C SER A 156 -2.88 -0.27 -3.23
N GLY A 157 -3.39 0.82 -2.66
CA GLY A 157 -4.49 0.82 -1.70
C GLY A 157 -5.53 1.89 -2.03
N LEU A 158 -6.76 1.69 -1.57
CA LEU A 158 -7.90 2.55 -1.83
C LEU A 158 -8.24 3.37 -0.57
N GLY A 159 -8.41 4.68 -0.75
CA GLY A 159 -8.91 5.58 0.29
C GLY A 159 -10.35 6.01 0.05
N ASN A 160 -10.80 7.04 0.76
CA ASN A 160 -12.17 7.53 0.60
C ASN A 160 -12.38 8.26 -0.73
N HIS A 161 -11.39 8.98 -1.23
CA HIS A 161 -11.47 9.63 -2.55
C HIS A 161 -11.51 8.62 -3.70
N ASP A 162 -11.00 7.42 -3.51
CA ASP A 162 -11.07 6.32 -4.48
C ASP A 162 -12.41 5.57 -4.42
N LEU A 163 -13.05 5.51 -3.25
CA LEU A 163 -14.24 4.69 -3.01
C LEU A 163 -15.51 5.50 -2.78
N ASP A 164 -15.38 6.70 -2.23
CA ASP A 164 -16.50 7.55 -1.85
C ASP A 164 -16.67 8.70 -2.82
N GLN A 165 -17.95 9.00 -3.05
CA GLN A 165 -18.31 10.20 -3.80
C GLN A 165 -18.87 11.21 -2.84
N ASP A 166 -18.16 12.13 -2.38
CA ASP A 166 -18.56 13.20 -1.46
C ASP A 166 -19.91 13.87 -1.78
N GLY A 167 -21.00 13.10 -1.70
CA GLY A 167 -22.33 13.59 -1.99
C GLY A 167 -22.70 13.67 -3.47
N ARG A 168 -21.89 13.14 -4.37
CA ARG A 168 -22.12 13.17 -5.82
C ARG A 168 -23.17 12.18 -6.28
N PRO A 169 -23.80 12.44 -7.44
CA PRO A 169 -24.82 11.57 -8.01
C PRO A 169 -24.32 10.13 -8.23
N PRO A 170 -25.23 9.13 -8.13
CA PRO A 170 -24.91 7.73 -8.37
C PRO A 170 -24.33 7.40 -9.75
N ASP A 171 -24.63 8.24 -10.73
CA ASP A 171 -24.17 8.09 -12.12
C ASP A 171 -22.67 8.28 -12.33
N THR A 172 -21.95 8.76 -11.32
CA THR A 172 -20.49 8.88 -11.33
C THR A 172 -19.78 7.75 -10.56
N GLU A 173 -20.49 6.71 -10.11
CA GLU A 173 -19.89 5.59 -9.35
C GLU A 173 -18.99 4.65 -10.19
N TRP A 174 -18.97 4.79 -11.51
CA TRP A 174 -18.19 3.96 -12.41
C TRP A 174 -16.68 3.98 -12.10
N TYR A 175 -16.13 5.10 -11.65
CA TYR A 175 -14.70 5.19 -11.36
C TYR A 175 -14.27 4.34 -10.16
N ARG A 176 -15.15 4.09 -9.21
CA ARG A 176 -14.88 3.20 -8.08
C ARG A 176 -14.57 1.79 -8.56
N ASP A 177 -15.36 1.29 -9.49
CA ASP A 177 -15.13 -0.02 -10.06
C ASP A 177 -13.82 -0.06 -10.85
N GLU A 178 -13.49 1.00 -11.58
CA GLU A 178 -12.23 1.13 -12.31
C GLU A 178 -11.02 1.12 -11.36
N LEU A 179 -11.09 1.81 -10.24
CA LEU A 179 -10.02 1.82 -9.24
C LEU A 179 -9.88 0.46 -8.53
N ARG A 180 -10.98 -0.21 -8.24
CA ARG A 180 -10.97 -1.58 -7.72
C ARG A 180 -10.40 -2.56 -8.73
N ASP A 181 -10.77 -2.46 -9.99
CA ASP A 181 -10.21 -3.27 -11.07
C ASP A 181 -8.72 -3.02 -11.26
N TYR A 182 -8.25 -1.77 -11.08
CA TYR A 182 -6.83 -1.45 -11.08
C TYR A 182 -6.08 -2.19 -9.97
N VAL A 183 -6.61 -2.22 -8.74
CA VAL A 183 -6.02 -2.99 -7.63
C VAL A 183 -5.98 -4.47 -7.96
N ARG A 184 -7.09 -5.04 -8.44
CA ARG A 184 -7.17 -6.46 -8.84
C ARG A 184 -6.16 -6.81 -9.92
N PHE A 185 -6.04 -5.98 -10.95
CA PHE A 185 -5.08 -6.17 -12.03
C PHE A 185 -3.64 -6.28 -11.51
N ASN A 186 -3.28 -5.52 -10.47
CA ASN A 186 -1.93 -5.55 -9.91
C ASN A 186 -1.66 -6.79 -9.04
N HIS A 187 -2.67 -7.46 -8.51
CA HIS A 187 -2.51 -8.49 -7.47
C HIS A 187 -3.16 -9.84 -7.81
N GLU A 188 -4.19 -9.85 -8.64
CA GLU A 188 -4.93 -11.07 -8.95
C GLU A 188 -4.28 -11.86 -10.10
N ASN A 189 -4.10 -13.16 -9.91
CA ASN A 189 -3.57 -14.04 -10.95
C ASN A 189 -4.60 -14.25 -12.07
N SER A 190 -4.17 -14.16 -13.30
CA SER A 190 -4.93 -14.42 -14.50
C SER A 190 -4.34 -15.58 -15.28
N VAL A 191 -5.18 -16.27 -16.07
CA VAL A 191 -4.71 -17.30 -17.00
C VAL A 191 -3.89 -16.72 -18.16
N PHE A 192 -3.97 -15.41 -18.39
CA PHE A 192 -3.34 -14.73 -19.54
C PHE A 192 -2.08 -13.96 -19.17
N PHE A 193 -1.95 -13.53 -17.91
CA PHE A 193 -0.79 -12.76 -17.48
C PHE A 193 -0.49 -12.96 -15.99
N LYS A 194 0.76 -12.78 -15.65
CA LYS A 194 1.21 -12.74 -14.26
C LYS A 194 1.05 -11.31 -13.73
N PRO A 195 0.43 -11.12 -12.55
CA PRO A 195 0.27 -9.78 -11.99
C PRO A 195 1.63 -9.13 -11.69
N PRO A 196 1.75 -7.80 -11.88
CA PRO A 196 2.98 -7.07 -11.57
C PRO A 196 3.42 -7.24 -10.12
N VAL A 197 2.49 -7.27 -9.19
CA VAL A 197 2.74 -7.41 -7.75
C VAL A 197 1.80 -8.48 -7.18
N PRO A 198 2.16 -9.76 -7.24
CA PRO A 198 1.28 -10.84 -6.80
C PRO A 198 1.06 -10.81 -5.30
N ALA A 199 -0.21 -10.90 -4.87
CA ALA A 199 -0.59 -11.12 -3.49
C ALA A 199 -0.40 -12.60 -3.11
N ALA A 200 -0.08 -12.85 -1.84
CA ALA A 200 -0.09 -14.21 -1.29
C ALA A 200 -1.52 -14.67 -0.98
N ASN A 201 -2.37 -13.73 -0.51
CA ASN A 201 -3.77 -13.95 -0.24
C ASN A 201 -4.55 -12.69 -0.65
N PHE A 202 -5.68 -12.89 -1.32
CA PHE A 202 -6.52 -11.81 -1.87
C PHE A 202 -7.99 -12.10 -1.57
N ASP A 203 -8.72 -11.12 -1.03
CA ASP A 203 -10.16 -11.19 -0.81
C ASP A 203 -10.90 -10.56 -2.00
N PRO A 204 -11.55 -11.34 -2.86
CA PRO A 204 -12.24 -10.81 -4.04
C PRO A 204 -13.49 -9.97 -3.69
N LEU A 205 -13.95 -10.01 -2.44
CA LEU A 205 -15.13 -9.26 -2.02
C LEU A 205 -14.77 -7.85 -1.58
N SER A 206 -13.71 -7.70 -0.81
CA SER A 206 -13.26 -6.41 -0.27
C SER A 206 -12.08 -5.81 -1.03
N ASP A 207 -11.45 -6.56 -1.91
CA ASP A 207 -10.18 -6.26 -2.59
C ASP A 207 -8.97 -6.11 -1.64
N CYS A 208 -9.14 -6.40 -0.36
CA CYS A 208 -8.03 -6.46 0.59
C CYS A 208 -7.10 -7.62 0.25
N TYR A 209 -5.82 -7.45 0.54
CA TYR A 209 -4.83 -8.47 0.21
C TYR A 209 -3.65 -8.46 1.18
N SER A 210 -2.91 -9.58 1.20
CA SER A 210 -1.71 -9.71 2.00
C SER A 210 -0.56 -10.34 1.22
N TRP A 211 0.66 -10.09 1.66
CA TRP A 211 1.88 -10.66 1.09
C TRP A 211 2.98 -10.75 2.15
N ASP A 212 4.05 -11.46 1.80
CA ASP A 212 5.21 -11.62 2.67
C ASP A 212 6.47 -11.01 2.07
N TRP A 213 7.23 -10.31 2.89
CA TRP A 213 8.62 -10.00 2.63
C TRP A 213 9.50 -10.67 3.68
N GLY A 214 10.01 -11.86 3.37
CA GLY A 214 10.79 -12.65 4.31
C GLY A 214 10.08 -12.88 5.64
N PRO A 215 10.62 -12.36 6.77
CA PRO A 215 10.02 -12.57 8.08
C PRO A 215 8.78 -11.70 8.35
N LEU A 216 8.45 -10.75 7.49
CA LEU A 216 7.38 -9.77 7.70
C LEU A 216 6.14 -10.16 6.90
N HIS A 217 4.98 -10.16 7.55
CA HIS A 217 3.67 -10.26 6.92
C HIS A 217 3.04 -8.89 6.80
N LEU A 218 2.51 -8.56 5.62
CA LEU A 218 1.98 -7.24 5.28
C LEU A 218 0.55 -7.38 4.78
N VAL A 219 -0.34 -6.49 5.23
CA VAL A 219 -1.76 -6.54 4.91
C VAL A 219 -2.26 -5.17 4.48
N GLN A 220 -2.84 -5.09 3.30
CA GLN A 220 -3.54 -3.92 2.79
C GLN A 220 -5.03 -4.00 3.09
N LEU A 221 -5.54 -3.03 3.85
CA LEU A 221 -6.92 -2.96 4.31
C LEU A 221 -7.73 -1.85 3.63
N HIS A 222 -7.15 -1.17 2.65
CA HIS A 222 -7.78 -0.06 1.95
C HIS A 222 -8.23 1.03 2.92
N ARG A 223 -9.52 1.44 2.87
CA ARG A 223 -10.00 2.49 3.73
C ARG A 223 -9.83 2.14 5.22
N PHE A 224 -10.31 0.99 5.67
CA PHE A 224 -10.07 0.47 7.03
C PHE A 224 -10.48 -1.00 7.25
N GLY A 225 -10.61 -1.78 6.20
CA GLY A 225 -10.88 -3.24 6.28
C GLY A 225 -12.24 -3.67 6.79
N GLY A 226 -12.85 -2.90 7.69
CA GLY A 226 -14.16 -3.20 8.27
C GLY A 226 -15.32 -2.46 7.62
N ASP A 227 -15.07 -1.74 6.54
CA ASP A 227 -16.06 -0.87 5.91
C ASP A 227 -17.14 -1.63 5.17
N THR A 228 -18.39 -1.45 5.62
CA THR A 228 -19.58 -2.03 4.99
C THR A 228 -20.44 -0.97 4.29
N ARG A 229 -19.98 0.27 4.21
CA ARG A 229 -20.74 1.37 3.62
C ARG A 229 -20.56 1.43 2.11
N LYS A 230 -21.55 1.99 1.44
CA LYS A 230 -21.53 2.24 -0.01
C LYS A 230 -21.14 1.00 -0.84
N GLY A 231 -21.60 -0.17 -0.42
CA GLY A 231 -21.34 -1.43 -1.13
C GLY A 231 -19.97 -2.05 -0.86
N ALA A 232 -19.14 -1.45 -0.01
CA ALA A 232 -17.94 -2.12 0.47
C ALA A 232 -18.30 -3.31 1.37
N VAL A 233 -17.49 -4.35 1.34
CA VAL A 233 -17.67 -5.55 2.16
C VAL A 233 -16.61 -5.56 3.26
N SER A 234 -17.02 -5.89 4.49
CA SER A 234 -16.06 -6.01 5.59
C SER A 234 -15.06 -7.12 5.33
N ALA A 235 -13.77 -6.78 5.39
CA ALA A 235 -12.67 -7.72 5.27
C ALA A 235 -12.29 -8.37 6.62
N LEU A 236 -12.91 -8.01 7.74
CA LEU A 236 -12.50 -8.50 9.07
C LEU A 236 -12.52 -10.02 9.21
N PRO A 237 -13.53 -10.76 8.68
CA PRO A 237 -13.50 -12.22 8.71
C PRO A 237 -12.32 -12.81 7.92
N TRP A 238 -12.05 -12.26 6.74
CA TRP A 238 -10.90 -12.64 5.94
C TRP A 238 -9.59 -12.31 6.66
N LEU A 239 -9.44 -11.10 7.21
CA LEU A 239 -8.26 -10.67 7.97
C LEU A 239 -7.96 -11.63 9.13
N LYS A 240 -8.99 -12.02 9.89
CA LYS A 240 -8.83 -12.97 10.99
C LYS A 240 -8.27 -14.31 10.52
N GLN A 241 -8.77 -14.82 9.40
CA GLN A 241 -8.30 -16.07 8.81
C GLN A 241 -6.89 -15.92 8.23
N ASP A 242 -6.60 -14.82 7.58
CA ASP A 242 -5.30 -14.50 7.01
C ASP A 242 -4.22 -14.47 8.09
N LEU A 243 -4.44 -13.73 9.16
CA LEU A 243 -3.51 -13.65 10.30
C LEU A 243 -3.29 -15.02 10.97
N ALA A 244 -4.35 -15.82 11.12
CA ALA A 244 -4.24 -17.15 11.70
C ALA A 244 -3.42 -18.11 10.81
N THR A 245 -3.44 -17.92 9.50
CA THR A 245 -2.78 -18.79 8.52
C THR A 245 -1.35 -18.32 8.23
N ASN A 246 -1.17 -17.03 7.95
CA ASN A 246 0.06 -16.47 7.38
C ASN A 246 0.94 -15.75 8.43
N ALA A 247 0.37 -15.35 9.56
CA ALA A 247 1.08 -14.67 10.65
C ALA A 247 1.09 -15.46 11.97
N ALA A 248 0.89 -16.78 11.92
CA ALA A 248 0.99 -17.66 13.07
C ALA A 248 2.39 -17.62 13.73
N ASN A 249 2.44 -18.06 15.00
CA ASN A 249 3.69 -18.20 15.75
C ASN A 249 4.45 -16.88 16.01
N GLY A 250 3.72 -15.77 16.12
CA GLY A 250 4.30 -14.47 16.45
C GLY A 250 5.06 -13.81 15.29
N LYS A 251 4.81 -14.22 14.05
CA LYS A 251 5.35 -13.52 12.88
C LYS A 251 4.96 -12.05 12.91
N PRO A 252 5.90 -11.11 12.74
CA PRO A 252 5.60 -9.68 12.71
C PRO A 252 4.63 -9.33 11.58
N VAL A 253 3.65 -8.48 11.90
CA VAL A 253 2.62 -8.02 10.97
C VAL A 253 2.65 -6.50 10.88
N VAL A 254 2.57 -5.96 9.66
CA VAL A 254 2.29 -4.55 9.42
C VAL A 254 0.98 -4.42 8.65
N LEU A 255 0.11 -3.54 9.13
CA LEU A 255 -1.15 -3.21 8.46
C LEU A 255 -1.04 -1.86 7.77
N PHE A 256 -1.67 -1.77 6.62
CA PHE A 256 -1.81 -0.53 5.85
C PHE A 256 -3.28 -0.24 5.65
N GLN A 257 -3.68 0.97 5.96
CA GLN A 257 -5.05 1.45 5.77
C GLN A 257 -5.06 2.96 5.52
N HIS A 258 -6.21 3.51 5.16
CA HIS A 258 -6.30 4.93 4.90
C HIS A 258 -6.66 5.73 6.15
N TYR A 259 -7.66 5.30 6.91
CA TYR A 259 -8.07 5.95 8.14
C TYR A 259 -7.22 5.52 9.34
N GLY A 260 -6.90 6.49 10.23
CA GLY A 260 -6.19 6.26 11.48
C GLY A 260 -7.08 6.43 12.71
N TRP A 261 -6.44 6.61 13.87
CA TRP A 261 -7.06 6.96 15.15
C TRP A 261 -6.80 8.42 15.53
N ASP A 262 -6.28 9.21 14.61
CA ASP A 262 -6.13 10.65 14.78
C ASP A 262 -7.51 11.34 14.78
N PRO A 263 -7.62 12.56 15.35
CA PRO A 263 -8.92 13.25 15.45
C PRO A 263 -9.61 13.44 14.10
N PHE A 264 -8.85 13.74 13.05
CA PHE A 264 -9.41 13.94 11.72
C PHE A 264 -10.06 12.67 11.15
N SER A 265 -9.50 11.50 11.43
CA SER A 265 -10.07 10.21 11.02
C SER A 265 -11.26 9.75 11.87
N THR A 266 -11.46 10.32 13.05
CA THR A 266 -12.45 9.87 14.04
C THR A 266 -13.57 10.85 14.30
N GLU A 267 -13.36 12.14 14.06
CA GLU A 267 -14.35 13.19 14.26
C GLU A 267 -15.08 13.51 12.96
N ARG A 268 -16.39 13.75 13.06
CA ARG A 268 -17.23 14.08 11.90
C ARG A 268 -17.16 15.57 11.62
N TRP A 269 -16.66 15.92 10.46
CA TRP A 269 -16.68 17.28 9.97
C TRP A 269 -17.99 17.61 9.24
N ASP A 270 -18.68 18.65 9.68
CA ASP A 270 -19.82 19.25 8.98
C ASP A 270 -19.36 20.51 8.24
N PRO A 271 -19.15 20.46 6.91
CA PRO A 271 -18.68 21.60 6.16
C PRO A 271 -19.67 22.77 6.14
N ALA A 272 -20.96 22.50 6.30
CA ALA A 272 -21.98 23.55 6.32
C ALA A 272 -21.91 24.37 7.61
N LYS A 273 -21.48 23.79 8.70
CA LYS A 273 -21.32 24.44 10.00
C LYS A 273 -19.86 24.79 10.31
N SER A 274 -18.90 24.35 9.48
CA SER A 274 -17.47 24.43 9.77
C SER A 274 -17.12 23.89 11.16
N THR A 275 -17.72 22.76 11.53
CA THR A 275 -17.55 22.11 12.82
C THR A 275 -17.64 20.60 12.68
N PHE A 276 -17.10 19.89 13.67
CA PHE A 276 -17.29 18.45 13.79
C PHE A 276 -18.65 18.14 14.41
N ASP A 277 -19.45 17.31 13.75
CA ASP A 277 -20.82 16.98 14.16
C ASP A 277 -21.06 15.48 14.11
N ASP A 278 -21.48 14.91 15.22
CA ASP A 278 -21.89 13.52 15.33
C ASP A 278 -23.24 13.21 14.70
N THR A 279 -24.04 14.21 14.34
CA THR A 279 -25.42 14.01 13.89
C THR A 279 -25.54 13.56 12.43
N GLY A 280 -24.46 13.54 11.67
CA GLY A 280 -24.35 12.74 10.45
C GLY A 280 -25.09 13.23 9.23
N HIS A 281 -25.22 14.53 9.02
CA HIS A 281 -25.75 15.07 7.76
C HIS A 281 -24.75 15.03 6.59
N GLY A 282 -23.46 14.90 6.88
CA GLY A 282 -22.43 14.58 5.88
C GLY A 282 -22.29 13.08 5.70
N LYS A 283 -21.90 12.62 4.51
CA LYS A 283 -21.44 11.25 4.35
C LYS A 283 -20.10 11.13 5.07
N PRO A 284 -19.94 10.19 6.03
CA PRO A 284 -18.74 10.15 6.82
C PRO A 284 -17.52 9.77 5.97
N HIS A 285 -16.47 10.58 6.05
CA HIS A 285 -15.14 10.28 5.51
C HIS A 285 -14.27 9.54 6.53
N TRP A 286 -14.84 9.06 7.59
CA TRP A 286 -14.17 8.48 8.74
C TRP A 286 -14.96 7.31 9.30
N TRP A 287 -14.33 6.58 10.19
CA TRP A 287 -14.92 5.42 10.82
C TRP A 287 -15.38 5.71 12.25
N THR A 288 -16.28 4.86 12.73
CA THR A 288 -16.83 4.95 14.07
C THR A 288 -15.93 4.25 15.10
N GLN A 289 -16.07 4.61 16.35
CA GLN A 289 -15.40 3.90 17.46
C GLN A 289 -15.70 2.40 17.45
N GLN A 290 -16.93 2.00 17.09
CA GLN A 290 -17.30 0.59 16.98
C GLN A 290 -16.51 -0.13 15.89
N GLU A 291 -16.33 0.48 14.72
CA GLU A 291 -15.53 -0.07 13.63
C GLU A 291 -14.03 -0.16 14.00
N GLN A 292 -13.52 0.86 14.69
CA GLN A 292 -12.16 0.84 15.22
C GLN A 292 -11.95 -0.32 16.21
N GLN A 293 -12.89 -0.49 17.15
CA GLN A 293 -12.82 -1.58 18.13
C GLN A 293 -12.93 -2.94 17.44
N ALA A 294 -13.80 -3.09 16.45
CA ALA A 294 -13.93 -4.34 15.68
C ALA A 294 -12.62 -4.75 14.96
N LEU A 295 -11.88 -3.78 14.43
CA LEU A 295 -10.55 -4.05 13.88
C LEU A 295 -9.57 -4.47 14.98
N LEU A 296 -9.51 -3.73 16.09
CA LEU A 296 -8.63 -4.06 17.23
C LEU A 296 -8.90 -5.46 17.77
N ASP A 297 -10.18 -5.83 17.91
CA ASP A 297 -10.60 -7.17 18.36
C ASP A 297 -10.17 -8.25 17.36
N THR A 298 -10.27 -7.96 16.06
CA THR A 298 -9.89 -8.89 14.99
C THR A 298 -8.39 -9.21 14.99
N ILE A 299 -7.55 -8.22 15.26
CA ILE A 299 -6.08 -8.36 15.26
C ILE A 299 -5.53 -8.76 16.65
N THR A 300 -6.38 -8.90 17.65
CA THR A 300 -5.97 -9.33 18.98
C THR A 300 -5.29 -10.70 18.93
N GLY A 301 -4.11 -10.80 19.52
CA GLY A 301 -3.29 -12.03 19.53
C GLY A 301 -2.32 -12.16 18.35
N ALA A 302 -2.45 -11.35 17.30
CA ALA A 302 -1.43 -11.24 16.27
C ALA A 302 -0.30 -10.29 16.70
N ASN A 303 0.92 -10.52 16.21
CA ASN A 303 2.07 -9.66 16.50
C ASN A 303 2.08 -8.44 15.54
N VAL A 304 1.09 -7.55 15.68
CA VAL A 304 1.02 -6.33 14.89
C VAL A 304 2.06 -5.34 15.39
N ILE A 305 3.12 -5.15 14.61
CA ILE A 305 4.23 -4.25 14.95
C ILE A 305 4.02 -2.80 14.49
N GLY A 306 3.01 -2.52 13.67
CA GLY A 306 2.69 -1.17 13.25
C GLY A 306 1.49 -1.11 12.32
N ILE A 307 0.81 0.04 12.34
CA ILE A 307 -0.22 0.40 11.37
C ILE A 307 0.22 1.70 10.69
N PHE A 308 0.22 1.70 9.36
CA PHE A 308 0.49 2.88 8.56
C PHE A 308 -0.82 3.39 7.96
N HIS A 309 -1.02 4.70 8.00
CA HIS A 309 -2.24 5.33 7.47
C HIS A 309 -1.98 6.73 6.91
N GLY A 310 -2.99 7.29 6.22
CA GLY A 310 -3.01 8.63 5.64
C GLY A 310 -4.19 9.46 6.13
N HIS A 311 -4.92 10.05 5.18
CA HIS A 311 -6.18 10.77 5.30
C HIS A 311 -6.06 12.21 5.82
N GLU A 312 -5.31 12.50 6.85
CA GLU A 312 -5.00 13.85 7.27
C GLU A 312 -3.68 14.29 6.63
N HIS A 313 -3.70 15.41 5.90
CA HIS A 313 -2.66 15.75 4.93
C HIS A 313 -1.48 16.52 5.49
N ASP A 314 -1.63 17.17 6.65
CA ASP A 314 -0.73 18.24 7.07
C ASP A 314 0.27 17.83 8.15
N THR A 315 -0.14 16.98 9.07
CA THR A 315 0.62 16.72 10.28
C THR A 315 1.26 15.33 10.27
N PRO A 316 2.61 15.22 10.18
CA PRO A 316 3.25 13.93 10.33
C PRO A 316 3.15 13.46 11.79
N MET A 317 2.69 12.24 12.02
CA MET A 317 2.45 11.73 13.37
C MET A 317 3.02 10.32 13.57
N ILE A 318 3.65 10.12 14.72
CA ILE A 318 3.91 8.80 15.29
C ILE A 318 3.21 8.77 16.65
N TYR A 319 2.23 7.90 16.79
CA TYR A 319 1.40 7.86 17.99
C TYR A 319 0.96 6.42 18.30
N ARG A 320 0.15 6.22 19.33
CA ARG A 320 -0.22 4.88 19.78
C ARG A 320 -1.70 4.79 20.11
N THR A 321 -2.31 3.66 19.74
CA THR A 321 -3.62 3.24 20.23
C THR A 321 -3.48 1.88 20.93
N GLY A 322 -3.85 1.80 22.20
CA GLY A 322 -3.55 0.60 23.01
C GLY A 322 -2.05 0.26 22.97
N ASN A 323 -1.70 -0.92 22.50
CA ASN A 323 -0.32 -1.40 22.36
C ASN A 323 0.23 -1.28 20.94
N ILE A 324 -0.50 -0.66 20.02
CA ILE A 324 -0.15 -0.58 18.60
C ILE A 324 0.39 0.80 18.28
N ASP A 325 1.55 0.85 17.64
CA ASP A 325 2.15 2.07 17.13
C ASP A 325 1.61 2.39 15.74
N LEU A 326 1.30 3.67 15.51
CA LEU A 326 0.75 4.17 14.26
C LEU A 326 1.68 5.21 13.63
N PHE A 327 1.76 5.15 12.30
CA PHE A 327 2.67 5.96 11.52
C PHE A 327 1.89 6.66 10.40
N LYS A 328 1.86 7.98 10.44
CA LYS A 328 1.19 8.82 9.45
C LYS A 328 2.17 9.86 8.91
N PRO A 329 2.65 9.73 7.66
CA PRO A 329 3.36 10.83 6.98
C PRO A 329 2.38 11.95 6.63
N ILE A 330 2.89 13.09 6.21
CA ILE A 330 2.07 14.07 5.47
C ILE A 330 1.70 13.52 4.10
N ALA A 331 0.72 14.14 3.45
CA ALA A 331 0.26 13.72 2.12
C ALA A 331 1.40 13.65 1.08
N SER A 332 1.31 12.67 0.18
CA SER A 332 2.32 12.46 -0.87
C SER A 332 2.38 13.60 -1.87
N PHE A 333 1.23 14.24 -2.19
CA PHE A 333 1.24 15.44 -3.05
C PHE A 333 2.01 16.61 -2.42
N LYS A 334 2.22 16.59 -1.10
CA LYS A 334 3.11 17.49 -0.35
C LYS A 334 4.54 16.95 -0.20
N GLY A 335 4.79 15.77 -0.75
CA GLY A 335 6.10 15.12 -0.72
C GLY A 335 6.30 14.14 0.44
N GLY A 336 5.25 13.80 1.19
CA GLY A 336 5.33 12.97 2.39
C GLY A 336 5.54 11.48 2.13
N PHE A 337 6.31 10.82 3.01
CA PHE A 337 6.50 9.37 3.04
C PHE A 337 6.88 8.89 4.44
N ALA A 338 6.69 7.61 4.69
CA ALA A 338 7.34 6.90 5.78
C ALA A 338 8.32 5.87 5.21
N LEU A 339 9.49 5.74 5.81
CA LEU A 339 10.46 4.70 5.51
C LEU A 339 10.56 3.78 6.71
N ALA A 340 10.37 2.48 6.50
CA ALA A 340 10.40 1.49 7.56
C ALA A 340 11.40 0.36 7.28
N GLU A 341 11.98 -0.19 8.33
CA GLU A 341 12.92 -1.31 8.27
C GLU A 341 12.68 -2.29 9.41
N LEU A 342 12.58 -3.55 9.07
CA LEU A 342 12.69 -4.65 10.03
C LEU A 342 14.04 -5.35 9.82
N GLU A 343 14.90 -5.31 10.82
CA GLU A 343 16.19 -6.01 10.84
C GLU A 343 16.45 -6.61 12.21
N ALA A 344 16.79 -7.89 12.27
CA ALA A 344 17.16 -8.60 13.51
C ALA A 344 16.18 -8.32 14.68
N LYS A 345 14.88 -8.39 14.43
CA LYS A 345 13.80 -8.11 15.40
C LYS A 345 13.75 -6.65 15.89
N ARG A 346 14.30 -5.72 15.16
CA ARG A 346 14.12 -4.28 15.38
C ARG A 346 13.30 -3.70 14.26
N PHE A 347 12.27 -2.95 14.63
CA PHE A 347 11.44 -2.21 13.71
C PHE A 347 11.74 -0.72 13.86
N SER A 348 12.28 -0.13 12.83
CA SER A 348 12.66 1.29 12.76
C SER A 348 11.77 1.98 11.72
N VAL A 349 11.29 3.17 12.04
CA VAL A 349 10.48 4.00 11.12
C VAL A 349 10.96 5.44 11.19
N VAL A 350 11.05 6.09 10.04
CA VAL A 350 11.21 7.54 9.94
C VAL A 350 10.14 8.12 9.03
N LEU A 351 9.61 9.27 9.40
CA LEU A 351 8.77 10.08 8.52
C LEU A 351 9.63 11.11 7.83
N GLY A 352 9.34 11.37 6.55
CA GLY A 352 10.11 12.31 5.75
C GLY A 352 9.25 13.01 4.71
N GLN A 353 9.87 14.01 4.09
CA GLN A 353 9.26 14.85 3.07
C GLN A 353 10.29 15.20 1.99
N ALA A 354 9.88 15.07 0.72
CA ALA A 354 10.58 15.67 -0.40
C ALA A 354 10.40 17.19 -0.37
N PHE A 355 11.47 17.96 -0.31
CA PHE A 355 11.36 19.40 -0.14
C PHE A 355 11.81 20.22 -1.35
N ASP A 356 12.58 19.65 -2.26
CA ASP A 356 13.05 20.34 -3.46
C ASP A 356 12.83 19.52 -4.73
N GLU A 357 12.97 20.15 -5.88
CA GLU A 357 12.77 19.54 -7.21
C GLU A 357 13.86 18.53 -7.59
N PHE A 358 14.94 18.46 -6.85
CA PHE A 358 16.06 17.54 -7.10
C PHE A 358 15.97 16.25 -6.26
N GLY A 359 14.86 16.04 -5.54
CA GLY A 359 14.69 14.87 -4.69
C GLY A 359 15.35 15.00 -3.31
N GLY A 360 15.63 16.22 -2.87
CA GLY A 360 16.06 16.48 -1.49
C GLY A 360 15.03 16.01 -0.48
N VAL A 361 15.49 15.38 0.60
CA VAL A 361 14.64 14.78 1.63
C VAL A 361 14.96 15.41 2.98
N LYS A 362 13.92 15.81 3.72
CA LYS A 362 13.98 16.14 5.13
C LYS A 362 13.25 15.07 5.93
N PHE A 363 13.91 14.48 6.94
CA PHE A 363 13.25 13.63 7.93
C PHE A 363 12.69 14.47 9.07
N THR A 364 11.51 14.09 9.58
CA THR A 364 10.78 14.87 10.60
C THR A 364 10.59 14.13 11.90
N ASN A 365 10.45 12.81 11.86
CA ASN A 365 10.19 11.96 13.01
C ASN A 365 10.99 10.66 12.90
N ALA A 366 11.40 10.11 14.04
CA ALA A 366 12.04 8.81 14.11
C ALA A 366 11.43 7.97 15.22
N PHE A 367 11.37 6.67 15.00
CA PHE A 367 10.84 5.68 15.93
C PHE A 367 11.59 4.37 15.81
N GLN A 368 11.80 3.69 16.93
CA GLN A 368 12.33 2.34 16.96
C GLN A 368 11.78 1.54 18.12
N LYS A 369 11.49 0.27 17.87
CA LYS A 369 11.17 -0.71 18.90
C LYS A 369 11.73 -2.08 18.59
N ALA A 370 11.84 -2.95 19.61
CA ALA A 370 12.01 -4.38 19.39
C ALA A 370 10.70 -4.97 18.86
N SER A 371 10.76 -5.81 17.83
CA SER A 371 9.66 -6.69 17.47
C SER A 371 9.81 -7.97 18.28
N SER A 372 8.78 -8.29 19.05
CA SER A 372 8.74 -9.51 19.87
C SER A 372 8.76 -10.79 19.05
#